data_11ddfa81b675355970b6f6c81e32c53d
#
_entry.id   11ddfa81b675355970b6f6c81e32c53d
#
_cell.length_a   1.000
_cell.length_b   1.000
_cell.length_c   1.000
_cell.angle_alpha   90.00
_cell.angle_beta   90.00
_cell.angle_gamma   90.00
#
_symmetry.space_group_name_H-M   'P 1'
#
loop_
_entity.id
_entity.type
_entity.pdbx_description
1 polymer ?
#
loop_
_entity_poly.entity_id
_entity_poly.type
_entity_poly.pdbx_seq_one_letter_code
_entity_poly.pdbx_strand_id
1 'polypeptide(L)' 'MTTFLYVLHFLVCFVLIVVVLLQRGKGSDMGA' A
#
# COMPACT_ATOMS: atom_id res chain seq x y z
N MET A 1 7.00 -8.38 -21.37
CA MET A 1 5.70 -7.86 -21.05
C MET A 1 5.25 -8.20 -19.66
N THR A 2 5.43 -9.44 -19.27
CA THR A 2 5.04 -9.84 -17.91
C THR A 2 5.86 -9.10 -16.86
N THR A 3 7.11 -8.78 -17.18
CA THR A 3 7.95 -8.06 -16.22
C THR A 3 7.31 -6.73 -15.84
N PHE A 4 6.74 -6.06 -16.81
CA PHE A 4 6.10 -4.78 -16.55
C PHE A 4 4.93 -4.97 -15.56
N LEU A 5 4.17 -6.01 -15.77
CA LEU A 5 3.03 -6.29 -14.88
C LEU A 5 3.50 -6.58 -13.47
N TYR A 6 4.58 -7.32 -13.35
CA TYR A 6 5.11 -7.65 -12.03
C TYR A 6 5.58 -6.40 -11.29
N VAL A 7 6.29 -5.56 -11.99
CA VAL A 7 6.79 -4.33 -11.37
C VAL A 7 5.62 -3.46 -10.93
N LEU A 8 4.63 -3.34 -11.79
CA LEU A 8 3.46 -2.54 -11.46
C LEU A 8 2.76 -3.07 -10.22
N HIS A 9 2.58 -4.37 -10.18
CA HIS A 9 1.93 -5.01 -9.04
C HIS A 9 2.72 -4.78 -7.76
N PHE A 10 4.03 -4.93 -7.87
CA PHE A 10 4.88 -4.76 -6.71
C PHE A 10 4.74 -3.34 -6.14
N LEU A 11 4.73 -2.37 -7.02
CA LEU A 11 4.60 -0.99 -6.60
C LEU A 11 3.25 -0.74 -5.92
N VAL A 12 2.20 -1.26 -6.50
CA VAL A 12 0.86 -1.08 -5.94
C VAL A 12 0.79 -1.69 -4.54
N CYS A 13 1.31 -2.88 -4.40
CA CYS A 13 1.30 -3.54 -3.09
C CYS A 13 2.08 -2.74 -2.07
N PHE A 14 3.24 -2.25 -2.47
CA PHE A 14 4.06 -1.47 -1.57
C PHE A 14 3.34 -0.22 -1.09
N VAL A 15 2.71 0.47 -2.02
CA VAL A 15 1.97 1.68 -1.70
C VAL A 15 0.83 1.37 -0.73
N LEU A 16 0.12 0.29 -0.98
CA LEU A 16 -0.98 -0.09 -0.11
C LEU A 16 -0.50 -0.39 1.30
N ILE A 17 0.62 -1.08 1.41
CA ILE A 17 1.17 -1.40 2.71
C ILE A 17 1.53 -0.11 3.45
N VAL A 18 2.18 0.81 2.76
CA VAL A 18 2.57 2.06 3.38
C VAL A 18 1.34 2.84 3.86
N VAL A 19 0.31 2.89 3.02
CA VAL A 19 -0.90 3.59 3.39
C VAL A 19 -1.53 2.99 4.64
N VAL A 20 -1.59 1.67 4.70
CA VAL A 20 -2.16 1.00 5.86
C VAL A 20 -1.37 1.31 7.12
N LEU A 21 -0.05 1.28 7.00
CA LEU A 21 0.79 1.56 8.14
C LEU A 21 0.62 3.00 8.63
N LEU A 22 0.50 3.90 7.69
CA LEU A 22 0.30 5.30 8.06
C LEU A 22 -1.00 5.50 8.81
N GLN A 23 -2.05 4.85 8.34
CA GLN A 23 -3.33 4.98 9.00
C GLN A 23 -3.28 4.42 10.41
N ARG A 24 -2.65 3.28 10.57
CA ARG A 24 -2.56 2.68 11.89
C ARG A 24 -1.70 3.52 12.81
N GLY A 25 -0.59 3.99 12.29
CA GLY A 25 0.28 4.82 13.08
C GLY A 25 -0.42 6.07 13.55
N LYS A 26 -1.35 6.55 12.75
CA LYS A 26 -2.09 7.74 13.10
C LYS A 26 -3.07 7.46 14.19
N GLY A 27 -3.33 6.25 14.42
CA GLY A 27 -4.30 5.95 15.43
C GLY A 27 -5.67 6.01 14.90
N SER A 28 -5.95 6.20 14.23
CA SER A 28 -7.01 6.22 13.86
C SER A 28 -8.05 5.79 13.79
N ASP A 29 -8.29 5.81 14.06
CA ASP A 29 -9.20 5.46 14.24
C ASP A 29 -10.12 5.72 13.44
N MET A 30 -10.14 6.16 13.04
CA MET A 30 -10.84 6.35 12.38
C MET A 30 -11.35 5.83 11.70
N GLY A 31 -11.04 5.49 11.57
CA GLY A 31 -11.46 5.00 10.84
C GLY A 31 -12.32 5.06 10.66
N ALA A 32 -12.31 5.25 11.10
CA ALA A 32 -13.03 5.29 10.87
C ALA A 32 -13.30 5.60 10.71
#